data_43fc414dfa0e3d9e554fe6fd1d56e6ac
#
_entry.id   43fc414dfa0e3d9e554fe6fd1d56e6ac
#
_cell.length_a   1.000
_cell.length_b   1.000
_cell.length_c   1.000
_cell.angle_alpha   90.00
_cell.angle_beta   90.00
_cell.angle_gamma   90.00
#
_symmetry.space_group_name_H-M   'P 1'
#
loop_
_entity.id
_entity.type
_entity.pdbx_description
1 polymer ?
#
loop_
_entity_poly.entity_id
_entity_poly.type
_entity_poly.pdbx_seq_one_letter_code
_entity_poly.pdbx_strand_id
1 'polypeptide(L)' 'MLLPDNIRPENCVYYNGAFVLQVLQKTGSMHLFELYSKVSEIVQISFSMFILCLDWLYLINVAKTEGEEVVLCS' A
#
# COMPACT_ATOMS: atom_id res chain seq x y z
N MET A 1 -13.78 14.98 -14.63
CA MET A 1 -12.47 15.46 -14.18
C MET A 1 -11.42 15.04 -15.19
N LEU A 2 -10.51 15.93 -15.47
CA LEU A 2 -9.43 15.65 -16.38
C LEU A 2 -8.19 15.24 -15.60
N LEU A 3 -7.62 14.10 -15.97
CA LEU A 3 -6.35 13.68 -15.41
C LEU A 3 -5.22 14.31 -16.22
N PRO A 4 -4.17 14.79 -15.55
CA PRO A 4 -3.01 15.26 -16.29
C PRO A 4 -2.41 14.13 -17.13
N ASP A 5 -1.96 14.47 -18.31
CA ASP A 5 -1.40 13.49 -19.23
C ASP A 5 -0.13 12.83 -18.70
N ASN A 6 0.52 13.46 -17.71
CA ASN A 6 1.78 12.96 -17.19
C ASN A 6 1.60 12.11 -15.93
N ILE A 7 0.38 11.79 -15.54
CA ILE A 7 0.16 10.86 -14.42
C ILE A 7 0.43 9.45 -14.93
N ARG A 8 1.32 8.76 -14.24
CA ARG A 8 1.66 7.38 -14.54
C ARG A 8 1.03 6.46 -13.53
N PRO A 9 0.56 5.28 -13.95
CA PRO A 9 -0.01 4.33 -13.00
C PRO A 9 0.92 4.01 -11.84
N GLU A 10 2.21 3.91 -12.07
CA GLU A 10 3.18 3.57 -11.03
C GLU A 10 3.32 4.66 -9.97
N ASN A 11 2.77 5.86 -10.22
CA ASN A 11 2.77 6.95 -9.25
C ASN A 11 1.39 7.16 -8.62
N CYS A 12 0.46 6.25 -8.89
CA CYS A 12 -0.91 6.36 -8.41
C CYS A 12 -1.08 5.58 -7.12
N VAL A 13 -1.70 6.22 -6.10
CA VAL A 13 -1.96 5.57 -4.82
C VAL A 13 -2.85 4.35 -4.99
N TYR A 14 -3.84 4.43 -5.87
CA TYR A 14 -4.76 3.30 -6.09
C TYR A 14 -4.03 2.12 -6.72
N TYR A 15 -3.18 2.39 -7.71
CA TYR A 15 -2.42 1.35 -8.40
C TYR A 15 -1.45 0.67 -7.45
N ASN A 16 -0.65 1.47 -6.75
CA ASN A 16 0.35 0.93 -5.82
C ASN A 16 -0.33 0.32 -4.60
N GLY A 17 -1.41 0.93 -4.14
CA GLY A 17 -2.16 0.41 -3.01
C GLY A 17 -2.72 -0.99 -3.26
N ALA A 18 -3.09 -1.28 -4.50
CA ALA A 18 -3.57 -2.61 -4.87
C ALA A 18 -2.50 -3.67 -4.62
N PHE A 19 -1.23 -3.36 -4.92
CA PHE A 19 -0.14 -4.31 -4.66
C PHE A 19 0.11 -4.47 -3.17
N VAL A 20 0.03 -3.37 -2.42
CA VAL A 20 0.17 -3.44 -0.96
C VAL A 20 -0.91 -4.35 -0.38
N LEU A 21 -2.15 -4.14 -0.80
CA LEU A 21 -3.26 -4.95 -0.33
C LEU A 21 -3.07 -6.41 -0.72
N GLN A 22 -2.64 -6.67 -1.94
CA GLN A 22 -2.43 -8.02 -2.44
C GLN A 22 -1.42 -8.80 -1.60
N VAL A 23 -0.30 -8.15 -1.26
CA VAL A 23 0.71 -8.77 -0.42
C VAL A 23 0.17 -9.01 0.97
N LEU A 24 -0.52 -8.03 1.54
CA LEU A 24 -1.04 -8.13 2.90
C LEU A 24 -2.10 -9.22 3.01
N GLN A 25 -2.89 -9.43 1.96
CA GLN A 25 -3.93 -10.45 1.97
C GLN A 25 -3.39 -11.86 2.12
N LYS A 26 -2.13 -12.09 1.79
CA LYS A 26 -1.54 -13.41 1.88
C LYS A 26 -1.35 -13.87 3.31
N THR A 27 -1.08 -12.93 4.22
CA THR A 27 -0.80 -13.25 5.62
C THR A 27 -1.81 -12.65 6.58
N GLY A 28 -2.53 -11.63 6.17
CA GLY A 28 -3.46 -10.91 7.02
C GLY A 28 -2.80 -9.84 7.88
N SER A 29 -1.53 -10.00 8.20
CA SER A 29 -0.78 -9.00 8.94
C SER A 29 0.70 -9.15 8.61
N MET A 30 1.43 -8.05 8.74
CA MET A 30 2.85 -8.05 8.42
C MET A 30 3.49 -6.83 9.03
N HIS A 31 4.73 -6.99 9.50
CA HIS A 31 5.51 -5.85 9.98
C HIS A 31 5.65 -4.82 8.87
N LEU A 32 5.60 -3.54 9.24
CA LEU A 32 5.59 -2.43 8.28
C LEU A 32 6.74 -2.52 7.28
N PHE A 33 7.96 -2.71 7.76
CA PHE A 33 9.12 -2.72 6.87
C PHE A 33 9.17 -3.98 6.03
N GLU A 34 8.71 -5.09 6.58
CA GLU A 34 8.62 -6.32 5.80
C GLU A 34 7.61 -6.17 4.67
N LEU A 35 6.48 -5.53 4.95
CA LEU A 35 5.47 -5.26 3.94
C LEU A 35 6.04 -4.39 2.82
N TYR A 36 6.77 -3.35 3.18
CA TYR A 36 7.40 -2.48 2.19
C TYR A 36 8.39 -3.28 1.33
N SER A 37 9.20 -4.12 1.98
CA SER A 37 10.18 -4.93 1.26
C SER A 37 9.50 -5.86 0.25
N LYS A 38 8.42 -6.52 0.68
CA LYS A 38 7.69 -7.44 -0.20
C LYS A 38 7.05 -6.71 -1.37
N VAL A 39 6.44 -5.56 -1.11
CA VAL A 39 5.79 -4.79 -2.16
C VAL A 39 6.83 -4.27 -3.15
N SER A 40 7.99 -3.84 -2.67
CA SER A 40 9.03 -3.31 -3.54
C SER A 40 9.66 -4.37 -4.44
N GLU A 41 9.48 -5.65 -4.12
CA GLU A 41 9.89 -6.75 -4.99
C GLU A 41 8.97 -6.90 -6.19
N ILE A 42 7.75 -6.40 -6.08
CA ILE A 42 6.73 -6.55 -7.13
C ILE A 42 6.65 -5.31 -7.99
N VAL A 43 6.71 -4.14 -7.38
CA VAL A 43 6.54 -2.87 -8.06
C VAL A 43 7.54 -1.88 -7.50
N GLN A 44 8.06 -1.01 -8.39
CA GLN A 44 8.94 0.06 -7.93
C GLN A 44 8.12 1.09 -7.19
N ILE A 45 8.39 1.22 -5.90
CA ILE A 45 7.64 2.15 -5.05
C ILE A 45 8.60 2.78 -4.05
N SER A 46 8.53 4.10 -3.92
CA SER A 46 9.29 4.80 -2.90
C SER A 46 8.64 4.58 -1.54
N PHE A 47 9.41 4.75 -0.47
CA PHE A 47 8.85 4.60 0.87
C PHE A 47 7.74 5.63 1.12
N SER A 48 7.91 6.87 0.62
CA SER A 48 6.87 7.88 0.80
C SER A 48 5.58 7.52 0.08
N MET A 49 5.68 6.95 -1.13
CA MET A 49 4.48 6.49 -1.82
C MET A 49 3.84 5.31 -1.08
N PHE A 50 4.67 4.41 -0.53
CA PHE A 50 4.18 3.29 0.27
C PHE A 50 3.37 3.79 1.47
N ILE A 51 3.89 4.81 2.18
CA ILE A 51 3.17 5.38 3.32
C ILE A 51 1.85 6.00 2.88
N LEU A 52 1.83 6.69 1.74
CA LEU A 52 0.58 7.25 1.21
C LEU A 52 -0.44 6.15 0.91
N CYS A 53 0.03 5.04 0.36
CA CYS A 53 -0.85 3.90 0.09
C CYS A 53 -1.44 3.34 1.38
N LEU A 54 -0.62 3.22 2.43
CA LEU A 54 -1.11 2.76 3.72
C LEU A 54 -2.14 3.71 4.30
N ASP A 55 -1.87 5.01 4.23
CA ASP A 55 -2.82 6.01 4.73
C ASP A 55 -4.16 5.85 4.04
N TRP A 56 -4.14 5.65 2.73
CA TRP A 56 -5.37 5.46 1.98
C TRP A 56 -6.11 4.19 2.43
N LEU A 57 -5.38 3.09 2.61
CA LEU A 57 -6.00 1.85 3.08
C LEU A 57 -6.58 2.00 4.47
N TYR A 58 -5.95 2.79 5.34
CA TYR A 58 -6.48 3.07 6.68
C TYR A 58 -7.76 3.90 6.58
N LEU A 59 -7.77 4.90 5.70
CA LEU A 59 -8.92 5.80 5.55
C LEU A 59 -10.16 5.06 5.07
N ILE A 60 -9.99 4.05 4.23
CA ILE A 60 -11.13 3.27 3.72
C ILE A 60 -11.40 2.02 4.56
N ASN A 61 -10.74 1.90 5.71
CA ASN A 61 -10.96 0.83 6.69
C ASN A 61 -10.65 -0.57 6.14
N VAL A 62 -9.71 -0.66 5.22
CA VAL A 62 -9.25 -1.95 4.70
C VAL A 62 -8.11 -2.49 5.53
N ALA A 63 -7.32 -1.60 6.14
CA ALA A 63 -6.19 -1.98 6.96
C ALA A 63 -6.13 -1.10 8.20
N LYS A 64 -5.35 -1.53 9.18
CA LYS A 64 -5.08 -0.77 10.40
C LYS A 64 -3.70 -1.13 10.90
N THR A 65 -3.20 -0.35 11.86
CA THR A 65 -1.93 -0.66 12.51
C THR A 65 -2.17 -1.23 13.88
N GLU A 66 -1.35 -2.22 14.25
CA GLU A 66 -1.30 -2.75 15.60
C GLU A 66 0.17 -2.85 15.98
N GLY A 67 0.64 -1.92 16.82
CA GLY A 67 2.06 -1.81 17.10
C GLY A 67 2.81 -1.42 15.85
N GLU A 68 3.76 -2.26 15.45
CA GLU A 68 4.53 -2.03 14.24
C GLU A 68 4.03 -2.86 13.07
N GLU A 69 2.86 -3.50 13.21
CA GLU A 69 2.31 -4.33 12.15
C GLU A 69 1.17 -3.64 11.46
N VAL A 70 1.05 -3.93 10.17
CA VAL A 70 -0.10 -3.55 9.35
C VAL A 70 -1.00 -4.76 9.27
N VAL A 71 -2.27 -4.59 9.62
CA VAL A 71 -3.23 -5.69 9.75
C VAL A 71 -4.42 -5.41 8.86
N LEU A 72 -4.88 -6.44 8.14
CA LEU A 72 -6.12 -6.31 7.38
C LEU A 72 -7.31 -6.23 8.34
N CYS A 73 -8.22 -5.33 8.03
CA CYS A 73 -9.51 -5.29 8.70
C CYS A 73 -10.41 -6.34 8.05
N SER A 74 -11.01 -7.16 8.85
CA SER A 74 -11.90 -8.20 8.33
C SER A 74 -13.34 -7.90 8.64
#